data_03a3122917d21459a93de7918676fcc8
#
_entry.id   03a3122917d21459a93de7918676fcc8
#
_cell.length_a   1.000
_cell.length_b   1.000
_cell.length_c   1.000
_cell.angle_alpha   90.00
_cell.angle_beta   90.00
_cell.angle_gamma   90.00
#
_symmetry.space_group_name_H-M   'P 1'
#
loop_
_entity.id
_entity.type
_entity.pdbx_description
1 polymer ?
#
loop_
_entity_poly.entity_id
_entity_poly.type
_entity_poly.pdbx_seq_one_letter_code
_entity_poly.pdbx_strand_id
1 'polypeptide(L)'
;ININFIIQSKMKDFYKKILDNNKEWVEQSLANDPNYFQDLAKGQTPPLLWIGCSDSRVPANEIIGAKPGEVFVHRNIANMVVHTDMNMLSVLDYAVNVLKVKHVLVCGHYGCGGIKAAMGNSSIGIIDNWIRHIKNVYRLHNEYLDSILL
;
A
#
# COMPACT_ATOMS: atom_id res chain seq x y z
N ILE A 1 34.73 2.21 -9.67
CA ILE A 1 34.07 3.52 -9.65
C ILE A 1 33.65 3.75 -8.21
N ASN A 2 34.45 4.56 -7.47
CA ASN A 2 34.10 5.02 -6.13
C ASN A 2 33.00 6.08 -6.25
N ILE A 3 31.76 5.66 -6.02
CA ILE A 3 30.64 6.60 -5.87
C ILE A 3 30.71 7.15 -4.44
N ASN A 4 31.41 8.25 -4.27
CA ASN A 4 31.34 9.05 -3.04
C ASN A 4 29.98 9.75 -3.04
N PHE A 5 28.96 9.11 -2.42
CA PHE A 5 27.76 9.81 -2.04
C PHE A 5 28.09 10.85 -0.97
N ILE A 6 28.21 12.11 -1.39
CA ILE A 6 28.19 13.23 -0.46
C ILE A 6 26.76 13.34 0.08
N ILE A 7 26.45 12.53 1.09
CA ILE A 7 25.20 12.64 1.83
C ILE A 7 25.31 13.95 2.63
N GLN A 8 24.49 14.94 2.30
CA GLN A 8 24.40 16.18 3.07
C GLN A 8 24.08 15.85 4.54
N SER A 9 24.57 16.64 5.49
CA SER A 9 24.43 16.36 6.94
C SER A 9 23.00 16.07 7.36
N LYS A 10 22.02 16.83 6.87
CA LYS A 10 20.59 16.61 7.12
C LYS A 10 20.07 15.24 6.64
N MET A 11 20.63 14.67 5.57
CA MET A 11 20.28 13.32 5.12
C MET A 11 20.85 12.25 6.04
N LYS A 12 22.08 12.44 6.56
CA LYS A 12 22.67 11.53 7.56
C LYS A 12 21.82 11.47 8.82
N ASP A 13 21.35 12.61 9.30
CA ASP A 13 20.48 12.67 10.48
C ASP A 13 19.13 11.98 10.26
N PHE A 14 18.55 12.12 9.07
CA PHE A 14 17.32 11.45 8.71
C PHE A 14 17.46 9.90 8.71
N TYR A 15 18.49 9.39 8.04
CA TYR A 15 18.72 7.93 8.02
C TYR A 15 19.09 7.39 9.39
N LYS A 16 19.90 8.14 10.16
CA LYS A 16 20.21 7.78 11.54
C LYS A 16 18.95 7.64 12.38
N LYS A 17 18.04 8.62 12.28
CA LYS A 17 16.75 8.56 13.00
C LYS A 17 15.93 7.33 12.64
N ILE A 18 15.83 6.95 11.35
CA ILE A 18 15.10 5.76 10.92
C ILE A 18 15.72 4.48 11.52
N LEU A 19 17.05 4.37 11.52
CA LEU A 19 17.75 3.24 12.08
C LEU A 19 17.60 3.16 13.60
N ASP A 20 17.68 4.29 14.29
CA ASP A 20 17.47 4.37 15.74
C ASP A 20 16.02 3.95 16.08
N ASN A 21 15.00 4.44 15.35
CA ASN A 21 13.61 4.04 15.53
C ASN A 21 13.40 2.53 15.29
N ASN A 22 14.06 1.97 14.25
CA ASN A 22 13.98 0.53 14.00
C ASN A 22 14.60 -0.29 15.13
N LYS A 23 15.75 0.15 15.65
CA LYS A 23 16.39 -0.50 16.79
C LYS A 23 15.48 -0.48 18.02
N GLU A 24 14.91 0.67 18.34
CA GLU A 24 13.97 0.83 19.46
C GLU A 24 12.74 -0.08 19.27
N TRP A 25 12.17 -0.13 18.08
CA TRP A 25 11.05 -1.01 17.74
C TRP A 25 11.40 -2.50 17.95
N VAL A 26 12.62 -2.93 17.57
CA VAL A 26 13.10 -4.30 17.81
C VAL A 26 13.21 -4.59 19.31
N GLU A 27 13.82 -3.68 20.06
CA GLU A 27 14.00 -3.81 21.51
C GLU A 27 12.65 -3.89 22.22
N GLN A 28 11.69 -3.03 21.87
CA GLN A 28 10.33 -3.04 22.41
C GLN A 28 9.57 -4.32 22.05
N SER A 29 9.69 -4.78 20.79
CA SER A 29 9.05 -6.01 20.34
C SER A 29 9.53 -7.23 21.14
N LEU A 30 10.84 -7.35 21.34
CA LEU A 30 11.44 -8.44 22.12
C LEU A 30 11.15 -8.33 23.63
N ALA A 31 11.03 -7.12 24.17
CA ALA A 31 10.65 -6.92 25.56
C ALA A 31 9.20 -7.36 25.83
N ASN A 32 8.30 -7.14 24.85
CA ASN A 32 6.90 -7.57 24.95
C ASN A 32 6.72 -9.07 24.67
N ASP A 33 7.49 -9.61 23.74
CA ASP A 33 7.46 -11.03 23.35
C ASP A 33 8.86 -11.49 22.93
N PRO A 34 9.58 -12.24 23.76
CA PRO A 34 10.92 -12.73 23.45
C PRO A 34 10.99 -13.62 22.18
N ASN A 35 9.88 -14.22 21.77
CA ASN A 35 9.80 -15.08 20.60
C ASN A 35 9.25 -14.37 19.34
N TYR A 36 8.94 -13.08 19.42
CA TYR A 36 8.26 -12.33 18.38
C TYR A 36 8.80 -12.56 16.96
N PHE A 37 10.09 -12.39 16.75
CA PHE A 37 10.69 -12.58 15.42
C PHE A 37 10.85 -14.05 15.05
N GLN A 38 11.04 -14.93 16.03
CA GLN A 38 11.11 -16.38 15.79
C GLN A 38 9.77 -16.92 15.30
N ASP A 39 8.67 -16.44 15.87
CA ASP A 39 7.33 -16.83 15.45
C ASP A 39 6.98 -16.27 14.06
N LEU A 40 7.31 -15.03 13.77
CA LEU A 40 7.15 -14.46 12.43
C LEU A 40 7.99 -15.18 11.35
N ALA A 41 9.17 -15.69 11.71
CA ALA A 41 10.04 -16.43 10.79
C ALA A 41 9.50 -17.82 10.39
N LYS A 42 8.51 -18.37 11.11
CA LYS A 42 7.89 -19.66 10.78
C LYS A 42 7.04 -19.62 9.51
N GLY A 43 6.68 -18.43 9.02
CA GLY A 43 5.89 -18.23 7.81
C GLY A 43 4.72 -17.26 8.01
N GLN A 44 3.83 -17.20 7.02
CA GLN A 44 2.65 -16.36 7.08
C GLN A 44 1.40 -17.13 6.62
N THR A 45 0.30 -16.88 7.29
CA THR A 45 -1.03 -17.41 6.92
C THR A 45 -2.09 -16.31 7.09
N PRO A 46 -1.94 -15.19 6.37
CA PRO A 46 -2.87 -14.07 6.51
C PRO A 46 -4.27 -14.47 6.04
N PRO A 47 -5.32 -14.17 6.79
CA PRO A 47 -6.69 -14.43 6.35
C PRO A 47 -7.16 -13.44 5.26
N LEU A 48 -6.46 -12.33 5.08
CA LEU A 48 -6.91 -11.18 4.30
C LEU A 48 -5.82 -10.70 3.33
N LEU A 49 -6.21 -10.48 2.06
CA LEU A 49 -5.52 -9.61 1.13
C LEU A 49 -6.15 -8.21 1.19
N TRP A 50 -5.34 -7.21 1.53
CA TRP A 50 -5.70 -5.80 1.46
C TRP A 50 -5.13 -5.17 0.18
N ILE A 51 -5.99 -4.55 -0.63
CA ILE A 51 -5.61 -3.74 -1.79
C ILE A 51 -5.96 -2.29 -1.48
N GLY A 52 -4.96 -1.46 -1.24
CA GLY A 52 -5.13 -0.09 -0.78
C GLY A 52 -4.38 0.95 -1.59
N CYS A 53 -4.64 2.23 -1.24
CA CYS A 53 -3.89 3.34 -1.82
C CYS A 53 -2.47 3.41 -1.25
N SER A 54 -1.52 3.86 -2.08
CA SER A 54 -0.15 4.18 -1.66
C SER A 54 -0.04 5.44 -0.80
N ASP A 55 -1.15 6.16 -0.57
CA ASP A 55 -1.19 7.35 0.28
C ASP A 55 -0.64 7.03 1.69
N SER A 56 0.35 7.81 2.13
CA SER A 56 1.05 7.58 3.40
C SER A 56 0.17 7.69 4.64
N ARG A 57 -0.99 8.34 4.51
CA ARG A 57 -1.95 8.55 5.60
C ARG A 57 -2.82 7.33 5.91
N VAL A 58 -2.78 6.30 5.03
CA VAL A 58 -3.66 5.12 5.12
C VAL A 58 -2.87 3.80 5.18
N PRO A 59 -2.05 3.59 6.21
CA PRO A 59 -1.30 2.34 6.38
C PRO A 59 -2.25 1.19 6.74
N ALA A 60 -2.22 0.10 5.96
CA ALA A 60 -3.20 -0.99 6.05
C ALA A 60 -3.32 -1.59 7.45
N ASN A 61 -2.20 -2.03 8.02
CA ASN A 61 -2.20 -2.71 9.32
C ASN A 61 -2.72 -1.81 10.46
N GLU A 62 -2.32 -0.54 10.47
CA GLU A 62 -2.73 0.39 11.53
C GLU A 62 -4.24 0.68 11.49
N ILE A 63 -4.80 0.87 10.27
CA ILE A 63 -6.22 1.19 10.10
C ILE A 63 -7.14 0.11 10.65
N ILE A 64 -6.76 -1.16 10.48
CA ILE A 64 -7.58 -2.31 10.91
C ILE A 64 -7.07 -2.94 12.21
N GLY A 65 -6.04 -2.37 12.85
CA GLY A 65 -5.46 -2.91 14.09
C GLY A 65 -4.80 -4.28 13.93
N ALA A 66 -4.32 -4.60 12.72
CA ALA A 66 -3.71 -5.89 12.44
C ALA A 66 -2.22 -5.92 12.79
N LYS A 67 -1.77 -7.06 13.31
CA LYS A 67 -0.36 -7.30 13.60
C LYS A 67 0.41 -7.73 12.34
N PRO A 68 1.75 -7.64 12.35
CA PRO A 68 2.58 -8.26 11.33
C PRO A 68 2.23 -9.74 11.12
N GLY A 69 2.12 -10.16 9.85
CA GLY A 69 1.74 -11.52 9.47
C GLY A 69 0.24 -11.75 9.28
N GLU A 70 -0.63 -10.86 9.75
CA GLU A 70 -2.10 -11.03 9.68
C GLU A 70 -2.73 -10.52 8.39
N VAL A 71 -2.02 -9.67 7.62
CA VAL A 71 -2.55 -9.07 6.38
C VAL A 71 -1.51 -9.16 5.28
N PHE A 72 -1.89 -9.70 4.14
CA PHE A 72 -1.12 -9.59 2.91
C PHE A 72 -1.51 -8.30 2.20
N VAL A 73 -0.54 -7.45 1.87
CA VAL A 73 -0.81 -6.06 1.47
C VAL A 73 -0.31 -5.79 0.06
N HIS A 74 -1.20 -5.27 -0.79
CA HIS A 74 -0.87 -4.61 -2.04
C HIS A 74 -1.28 -3.15 -1.99
N ARG A 75 -0.43 -2.25 -2.48
CA ARG A 75 -0.72 -0.81 -2.54
C ARG A 75 -0.29 -0.22 -3.87
N ASN A 76 -1.17 0.59 -4.46
CA ASN A 76 -0.88 1.34 -5.66
C ASN A 76 -1.59 2.71 -5.62
N ILE A 77 -1.35 3.57 -6.58
CA ILE A 77 -2.06 4.85 -6.65
C ILE A 77 -3.55 4.58 -6.88
N ALA A 78 -4.38 5.07 -5.93
CA ALA A 78 -5.83 4.96 -5.94
C ALA A 78 -6.38 3.52 -5.84
N ASN A 79 -5.67 2.61 -5.16
CA ASN A 79 -6.15 1.25 -4.84
C ASN A 79 -6.80 0.49 -6.00
N MET A 80 -6.23 0.64 -7.20
CA MET A 80 -6.83 0.07 -8.41
C MET A 80 -6.54 -1.42 -8.58
N VAL A 81 -7.54 -2.13 -9.13
CA VAL A 81 -7.42 -3.51 -9.59
C VAL A 81 -7.54 -3.50 -11.12
N VAL A 82 -6.40 -3.45 -11.80
CA VAL A 82 -6.33 -3.36 -13.27
C VAL A 82 -6.06 -4.74 -13.84
N HIS A 83 -6.92 -5.22 -14.73
CA HIS A 83 -6.87 -6.57 -15.30
C HIS A 83 -5.65 -6.86 -16.19
N THR A 84 -4.86 -5.85 -16.52
CA THR A 84 -3.59 -5.99 -17.27
C THR A 84 -2.36 -5.67 -16.42
N ASP A 85 -2.53 -5.32 -15.16
CA ASP A 85 -1.42 -5.05 -14.24
C ASP A 85 -0.89 -6.36 -13.65
N MET A 86 0.16 -6.90 -14.26
CA MET A 86 0.80 -8.13 -13.82
C MET A 86 1.32 -8.07 -12.38
N ASN A 87 1.68 -6.89 -11.88
CA ASN A 87 2.13 -6.75 -10.50
C ASN A 87 0.97 -7.03 -9.53
N MET A 88 -0.16 -6.34 -9.71
CA MET A 88 -1.36 -6.57 -8.89
C MET A 88 -1.89 -7.99 -9.05
N LEU A 89 -1.95 -8.50 -10.29
CA LEU A 89 -2.44 -9.86 -10.56
C LEU A 89 -1.55 -10.93 -9.92
N SER A 90 -0.23 -10.76 -9.92
CA SER A 90 0.70 -11.69 -9.25
C SER A 90 0.49 -11.72 -7.73
N VAL A 91 0.24 -10.57 -7.12
CA VAL A 91 -0.09 -10.48 -5.69
C VAL A 91 -1.42 -11.17 -5.39
N LEU A 92 -2.44 -10.95 -6.23
CA LEU A 92 -3.76 -11.57 -6.08
C LEU A 92 -3.67 -13.10 -6.24
N ASP A 93 -2.98 -13.57 -7.27
CA ASP A 93 -2.78 -15.00 -7.53
C ASP A 93 -2.06 -15.67 -6.36
N TYR A 94 -0.97 -15.09 -5.89
CA TYR A 94 -0.22 -15.61 -4.74
C TYR A 94 -1.07 -15.64 -3.47
N ALA A 95 -1.83 -14.58 -3.20
CA ALA A 95 -2.70 -14.51 -2.03
C ALA A 95 -3.77 -15.61 -2.05
N VAL A 96 -4.44 -15.79 -3.21
CA VAL A 96 -5.56 -16.73 -3.33
C VAL A 96 -5.06 -18.17 -3.47
N ASN A 97 -4.08 -18.41 -4.36
CA ASN A 97 -3.69 -19.75 -4.74
C ASN A 97 -2.58 -20.34 -3.86
N VAL A 98 -1.73 -19.52 -3.27
CA VAL A 98 -0.62 -19.98 -2.42
C VAL A 98 -0.94 -19.78 -0.94
N LEU A 99 -1.25 -18.54 -0.53
CA LEU A 99 -1.52 -18.23 0.89
C LEU A 99 -2.94 -18.64 1.32
N LYS A 100 -3.86 -18.88 0.38
CA LYS A 100 -5.24 -19.30 0.66
C LYS A 100 -5.99 -18.30 1.55
N VAL A 101 -5.80 -17.00 1.30
CA VAL A 101 -6.56 -15.96 2.01
C VAL A 101 -8.06 -16.21 1.90
N LYS A 102 -8.80 -15.85 2.94
CA LYS A 102 -10.26 -16.02 2.99
C LYS A 102 -11.02 -14.81 2.46
N HIS A 103 -10.37 -13.65 2.49
CA HIS A 103 -10.98 -12.37 2.15
C HIS A 103 -10.05 -11.57 1.25
N VAL A 104 -10.64 -10.82 0.32
CA VAL A 104 -9.97 -9.78 -0.47
C VAL A 104 -10.72 -8.48 -0.22
N LEU A 105 -10.02 -7.49 0.29
CA LEU A 105 -10.57 -6.17 0.59
C LEU A 105 -9.92 -5.12 -0.29
N VAL A 106 -10.73 -4.40 -1.08
CA VAL A 106 -10.29 -3.20 -1.80
C VAL A 106 -10.71 -1.98 -1.00
N CYS A 107 -9.74 -1.23 -0.50
CA CYS A 107 -9.98 -0.10 0.40
C CYS A 107 -9.60 1.23 -0.24
N GLY A 108 -10.62 2.05 -0.53
CA GLY A 108 -10.47 3.45 -0.87
C GLY A 108 -10.38 4.35 0.38
N HIS A 109 -10.06 5.63 0.16
CA HIS A 109 -10.04 6.62 1.23
C HIS A 109 -10.48 8.01 0.73
N TYR A 110 -10.99 8.82 1.63
CA TYR A 110 -11.35 10.20 1.32
C TYR A 110 -10.13 11.05 0.97
N GLY A 111 -10.33 12.02 0.08
CA GLY A 111 -9.26 12.93 -0.34
C GLY A 111 -8.12 12.26 -1.10
N CYS A 112 -8.40 11.16 -1.79
CA CYS A 112 -7.41 10.46 -2.61
C CYS A 112 -6.89 11.35 -3.75
N GLY A 113 -5.56 11.59 -3.76
CA GLY A 113 -4.92 12.41 -4.79
C GLY A 113 -5.02 11.81 -6.20
N GLY A 114 -4.98 10.49 -6.33
CA GLY A 114 -5.14 9.80 -7.61
C GLY A 114 -6.54 9.95 -8.19
N ILE A 115 -7.58 9.83 -7.37
CA ILE A 115 -8.98 10.07 -7.78
C ILE A 115 -9.16 11.55 -8.19
N LYS A 116 -8.67 12.48 -7.35
CA LYS A 116 -8.73 13.92 -7.67
C LYS A 116 -8.04 14.24 -8.99
N ALA A 117 -6.87 13.67 -9.24
CA ALA A 117 -6.15 13.86 -10.50
C ALA A 117 -6.92 13.27 -11.71
N ALA A 118 -7.54 12.10 -11.53
CA ALA A 118 -8.35 11.47 -12.56
C ALA A 118 -9.60 12.31 -12.93
N MET A 119 -10.21 12.97 -11.97
CA MET A 119 -11.37 13.84 -12.20
C MET A 119 -10.99 15.22 -12.74
N GLY A 120 -9.71 15.57 -12.75
CA GLY A 120 -9.19 16.81 -13.32
C GLY A 120 -8.83 16.70 -14.79
N ASN A 121 -8.53 17.88 -15.39
CA ASN A 121 -8.15 18.00 -16.81
C ASN A 121 -6.65 18.27 -17.03
N SER A 122 -5.87 18.45 -15.97
CA SER A 122 -4.44 18.74 -16.06
C SER A 122 -3.64 17.45 -16.31
N SER A 123 -2.63 17.54 -17.19
CA SER A 123 -1.63 16.49 -17.34
C SER A 123 -0.60 16.58 -16.21
N ILE A 124 -0.28 15.43 -15.61
CA ILE A 124 0.66 15.31 -14.49
C ILE A 124 1.93 14.55 -14.92
N GLY A 125 1.89 13.89 -16.07
CA GLY A 125 2.99 13.09 -16.60
C GLY A 125 2.66 11.60 -16.70
N ILE A 126 3.63 10.72 -16.38
CA ILE A 126 3.48 9.26 -16.57
C ILE A 126 2.26 8.67 -15.85
N ILE A 127 1.86 9.25 -14.74
CA ILE A 127 0.69 8.80 -13.96
C ILE A 127 -0.62 8.93 -14.75
N ASP A 128 -0.70 9.79 -15.76
CA ASP A 128 -1.90 9.98 -16.59
C ASP A 128 -2.33 8.66 -17.25
N ASN A 129 -1.36 7.81 -17.62
CA ASN A 129 -1.66 6.50 -18.20
C ASN A 129 -2.33 5.58 -17.18
N TRP A 130 -1.91 5.64 -15.93
CA TRP A 130 -2.47 4.85 -14.83
C TRP A 130 -3.88 5.32 -14.46
N ILE A 131 -4.06 6.60 -14.19
CA ILE A 131 -5.37 7.15 -13.78
C ILE A 131 -6.41 7.17 -14.90
N ARG A 132 -6.02 6.91 -16.16
CA ARG A 132 -6.96 6.75 -17.28
C ARG A 132 -7.96 5.63 -17.04
N HIS A 133 -7.57 4.58 -16.31
CA HIS A 133 -8.49 3.52 -15.93
C HIS A 133 -9.65 4.06 -15.06
N ILE A 134 -9.37 4.98 -14.14
CA ILE A 134 -10.39 5.65 -13.32
C ILE A 134 -11.32 6.49 -14.20
N LYS A 135 -10.76 7.29 -15.13
CA LYS A 135 -11.55 8.07 -16.09
C LYS A 135 -12.47 7.20 -16.92
N ASN A 136 -12.02 6.01 -17.33
CA ASN A 136 -12.86 5.07 -18.08
C ASN A 136 -14.01 4.53 -17.23
N VAL A 137 -13.79 4.19 -15.98
CA VAL A 137 -14.85 3.76 -15.05
C VAL A 137 -15.87 4.89 -14.85
N TYR A 138 -15.42 6.11 -14.59
CA TYR A 138 -16.32 7.25 -14.46
C TYR A 138 -17.15 7.48 -15.72
N ARG A 139 -16.53 7.45 -16.91
CA ARG A 139 -17.24 7.63 -18.19
C ARG A 139 -18.32 6.57 -18.43
N LEU A 140 -18.09 5.35 -17.98
CA LEU A 140 -19.05 4.25 -18.16
C LEU A 140 -20.20 4.27 -17.16
N HIS A 141 -20.00 4.92 -16.01
CA HIS A 141 -20.92 4.88 -14.88
C HIS A 141 -21.28 6.28 -14.33
N ASN A 142 -21.08 7.34 -15.12
CA ASN A 142 -21.22 8.72 -14.66
C ASN A 142 -22.63 9.02 -14.12
N GLU A 143 -23.69 8.56 -14.78
CA GLU A 143 -25.07 8.79 -14.31
C GLU A 143 -25.30 8.26 -12.89
N TYR A 144 -24.80 7.04 -12.62
CA TYR A 144 -24.89 6.45 -11.29
C TYR A 144 -23.99 7.17 -10.28
N LEU A 145 -22.73 7.42 -10.65
CA LEU A 145 -21.76 8.05 -9.74
C LEU A 145 -22.16 9.48 -9.38
N ASP A 146 -22.67 10.26 -10.34
CA ASP A 146 -23.15 11.63 -10.09
C ASP A 146 -24.39 11.64 -9.19
N SER A 147 -25.24 10.61 -9.26
CA SER A 147 -26.43 10.52 -8.42
C SER A 147 -26.13 10.25 -6.92
N ILE A 148 -24.95 9.69 -6.59
CA ILE A 148 -24.55 9.42 -5.21
C ILE A 148 -23.68 10.53 -4.61
N LEU A 149 -23.25 11.51 -5.43
CA LEU A 149 -22.45 12.66 -4.96
C LEU A 149 -23.32 13.86 -4.54
N LEU A 150 -24.64 13.76 -4.68
CA LEU A 150 -25.64 14.73 -4.24
C LEU A 150 -26.17 14.33 -2.85
#